data_e51da6baf937beadbf50a2db903c7969
#
_entry.id   e51da6baf937beadbf50a2db903c7969
#
_cell.length_a   1.000
_cell.length_b   1.000
_cell.length_c   1.000
_cell.angle_alpha   90.00
_cell.angle_beta   90.00
_cell.angle_gamma   90.00
#
_symmetry.space_group_name_H-M   'P 1'
#
loop_
_entity.id
_entity.type
_entity.pdbx_description
1 polymer ?
#
loop_
_entity_poly.entity_id
_entity_poly.type
_entity_poly.pdbx_seq_one_letter_code
_entity_poly.pdbx_strand_id
1 'polypeptide(L)'
;VYRFCFSKIISSLGGINIHKFVEIMGQNIEVHIKGGGKQTVVIQTGMSCSFYDWLPIIKKLSQHFTVVSYHRPGYGKSELGNQPRTIRQVTKELHMLLNKLAIQEPFILIGHSYGGLCAQHFAMLHEDKLQALILVDSTSMNLHRLDELHLPISDQTDSDNMWLEKYNTYSKMDVDMLSNKLKSILANQSRQYIEFSTSPLLYKATASELYEWKNCARSIKELYKTLEIPLIVIGRDPHYSITQLTEGGMPQEEATQLESMWQELIHEQLQLSIHSQYILAKHAGHGIEIDRPDIIIEAVQSL
;
A
#
# COMPACT_ATOMS: atom_id res chain seq x y z
N VAL A 1 24.03 -5.48 26.82
CA VAL A 1 25.11 -4.86 26.05
C VAL A 1 25.28 -5.63 24.75
N TYR A 2 24.47 -5.38 23.73
CA TYR A 2 24.77 -5.74 22.33
C TYR A 2 24.33 -4.59 21.44
N ARG A 3 25.23 -3.62 21.23
CA ARG A 3 25.16 -2.70 20.10
C ARG A 3 25.56 -3.47 18.84
N PHE A 4 24.62 -4.03 18.11
CA PHE A 4 24.87 -4.46 16.74
C PHE A 4 24.86 -3.22 15.84
N CYS A 5 26.05 -2.72 15.54
CA CYS A 5 26.28 -1.72 14.50
C CYS A 5 25.99 -2.34 13.13
N PHE A 6 24.87 -1.97 12.49
CA PHE A 6 24.49 -2.39 11.14
C PHE A 6 25.48 -1.98 10.04
N SER A 7 26.42 -1.07 10.35
CA SER A 7 27.41 -0.54 9.38
C SER A 7 28.55 -1.50 8.99
N LYS A 8 28.61 -2.72 9.53
CA LYS A 8 29.74 -3.65 9.28
C LYS A 8 29.39 -4.98 8.59
N ILE A 9 28.16 -5.20 8.12
CA ILE A 9 27.76 -6.45 7.44
C ILE A 9 27.57 -6.27 5.92
N ILE A 10 27.84 -5.10 5.36
CA ILE A 10 27.61 -4.82 3.94
C ILE A 10 28.91 -4.92 3.14
N SER A 11 29.66 -6.00 3.27
CA SER A 11 30.79 -6.25 2.37
C SER A 11 31.06 -7.75 2.16
N SER A 12 30.12 -8.45 1.57
CA SER A 12 30.38 -9.68 0.83
C SER A 12 29.28 -9.86 -0.22
N LEU A 13 29.66 -10.30 -1.39
CA LEU A 13 28.90 -10.49 -2.64
C LEU A 13 27.64 -11.38 -2.55
N GLY A 14 26.75 -11.12 -1.62
CA GLY A 14 25.44 -11.75 -1.49
C GLY A 14 24.56 -10.83 -0.68
N GLY A 15 23.60 -10.14 -1.36
CA GLY A 15 22.65 -9.24 -0.70
C GLY A 15 21.90 -9.95 0.44
N ILE A 16 21.58 -9.22 1.51
CA ILE A 16 20.78 -9.73 2.63
C ILE A 16 19.38 -10.16 2.15
N ASN A 17 18.84 -11.20 2.76
CA ASN A 17 17.44 -11.61 2.61
C ASN A 17 16.95 -12.04 3.99
N ILE A 18 16.35 -11.09 4.70
CA ILE A 18 15.95 -11.24 6.10
C ILE A 18 14.43 -11.18 6.19
N HIS A 19 13.84 -12.22 6.76
CA HIS A 19 12.47 -12.23 7.21
C HIS A 19 12.48 -12.31 8.73
N LYS A 20 11.94 -11.31 9.40
CA LYS A 20 11.99 -11.21 10.87
C LYS A 20 10.77 -10.52 11.44
N PHE A 21 10.61 -10.62 12.74
CA PHE A 21 9.65 -9.81 13.50
C PHE A 21 10.38 -8.68 14.21
N VAL A 22 9.74 -7.51 14.22
CA VAL A 22 10.23 -6.32 14.92
C VAL A 22 9.15 -5.85 15.87
N GLU A 23 9.48 -5.77 17.14
CA GLU A 23 8.53 -5.27 18.14
C GLU A 23 8.43 -3.75 18.08
N ILE A 24 7.20 -3.26 17.84
CA ILE A 24 6.82 -1.85 17.95
C ILE A 24 5.51 -1.76 18.74
N MET A 25 5.43 -0.85 19.70
CA MET A 25 4.23 -0.62 20.52
C MET A 25 3.65 -1.89 21.19
N GLY A 26 4.52 -2.86 21.51
CA GLY A 26 4.13 -4.14 22.11
C GLY A 26 3.53 -5.15 21.12
N GLN A 27 3.66 -4.92 19.81
CA GLN A 27 3.24 -5.84 18.76
C GLN A 27 4.44 -6.29 17.92
N ASN A 28 4.48 -7.56 17.55
CA ASN A 28 5.44 -8.12 16.63
C ASN A 28 5.00 -7.88 15.19
N ILE A 29 5.77 -7.13 14.44
CA ILE A 29 5.51 -6.76 13.04
C ILE A 29 6.39 -7.60 12.12
N GLU A 30 5.77 -8.28 11.18
CA GLU A 30 6.42 -9.08 10.15
C GLU A 30 7.10 -8.16 9.12
N VAL A 31 8.41 -8.33 8.96
CA VAL A 31 9.25 -7.50 8.10
C VAL A 31 10.09 -8.37 7.18
N HIS A 32 10.15 -8.00 5.91
CA HIS A 32 11.04 -8.57 4.92
C HIS A 32 12.00 -7.49 4.42
N ILE A 33 13.31 -7.75 4.53
CA ILE A 33 14.38 -6.87 4.06
C ILE A 33 15.22 -7.63 3.06
N LYS A 34 15.37 -7.06 1.86
CA LYS A 34 16.15 -7.70 0.80
C LYS A 34 17.06 -6.70 0.10
N GLY A 35 18.28 -7.18 -0.26
CA GLY A 35 19.30 -6.38 -0.94
C GLY A 35 20.37 -5.89 0.01
N GLY A 36 21.17 -4.92 -0.41
CA GLY A 36 22.34 -4.39 0.34
C GLY A 36 22.84 -3.10 -0.27
N GLY A 37 22.03 -2.46 -1.12
CA GLY A 37 22.31 -1.13 -1.66
C GLY A 37 22.32 -0.08 -0.55
N LYS A 38 23.04 1.01 -0.75
CA LYS A 38 23.10 2.13 0.21
C LYS A 38 21.76 2.83 0.37
N GLN A 39 21.03 2.96 -0.74
CA GLN A 39 19.72 3.60 -0.78
C GLN A 39 18.63 2.63 -0.36
N THR A 40 17.72 3.08 0.50
CA THR A 40 16.61 2.26 0.99
C THR A 40 15.33 2.60 0.24
N VAL A 41 14.56 1.56 -0.11
CA VAL A 41 13.20 1.66 -0.64
C VAL A 41 12.25 1.01 0.37
N VAL A 42 11.21 1.72 0.76
CA VAL A 42 10.19 1.23 1.70
C VAL A 42 8.86 1.12 0.97
N ILE A 43 8.16 -0.02 1.10
CA ILE A 43 6.91 -0.31 0.40
C ILE A 43 5.73 -0.32 1.39
N GLN A 44 4.73 0.53 1.12
CA GLN A 44 3.42 0.56 1.76
C GLN A 44 2.38 -0.04 0.81
N THR A 45 1.89 -1.23 1.11
CA THR A 45 0.90 -1.94 0.29
C THR A 45 -0.51 -1.36 0.46
N GLY A 46 -1.39 -1.66 -0.50
CA GLY A 46 -2.80 -1.28 -0.45
C GLY A 46 -3.59 -1.91 0.72
N MET A 47 -4.87 -1.57 0.81
CA MET A 47 -5.80 -2.19 1.76
C MET A 47 -6.02 -3.64 1.38
N SER A 48 -5.99 -4.55 2.35
CA SER A 48 -6.04 -6.01 2.14
C SER A 48 -4.92 -6.61 1.27
N CYS A 49 -3.90 -5.84 0.89
CA CYS A 49 -2.81 -6.29 0.03
C CYS A 49 -1.61 -6.79 0.84
N SER A 50 -0.97 -7.83 0.34
CA SER A 50 0.24 -8.40 0.91
C SER A 50 1.50 -7.87 0.24
N PHE A 51 2.62 -7.81 0.95
CA PHE A 51 3.90 -7.60 0.28
C PHE A 51 4.33 -8.82 -0.57
N TYR A 52 3.65 -9.97 -0.47
CA TYR A 52 3.91 -11.10 -1.35
C TYR A 52 3.61 -10.78 -2.82
N ASP A 53 2.64 -9.90 -3.09
CA ASP A 53 2.32 -9.42 -4.43
C ASP A 53 3.46 -8.59 -5.04
N TRP A 54 4.31 -8.01 -4.19
CA TRP A 54 5.45 -7.17 -4.54
C TRP A 54 6.78 -7.92 -4.68
N LEU A 55 6.80 -9.24 -4.44
CA LEU A 55 8.05 -10.02 -4.49
C LEU A 55 8.83 -9.92 -5.81
N PRO A 56 8.18 -9.87 -7.00
CA PRO A 56 8.90 -9.65 -8.26
C PRO A 56 9.65 -8.30 -8.28
N ILE A 57 8.98 -7.22 -7.83
CA ILE A 57 9.55 -5.87 -7.73
C ILE A 57 10.68 -5.85 -6.70
N ILE A 58 10.44 -6.39 -5.50
CA ILE A 58 11.43 -6.49 -4.43
C ILE A 58 12.68 -7.24 -4.93
N LYS A 59 12.51 -8.37 -5.63
CA LYS A 59 13.62 -9.14 -6.19
C LYS A 59 14.46 -8.32 -7.17
N LYS A 60 13.82 -7.52 -8.01
CA LYS A 60 14.51 -6.71 -9.02
C LYS A 60 15.21 -5.51 -8.39
N LEU A 61 14.51 -4.75 -7.55
CA LEU A 61 15.07 -3.59 -6.86
C LEU A 61 16.20 -3.95 -5.91
N SER A 62 16.13 -5.13 -5.26
CA SER A 62 17.17 -5.59 -4.31
C SER A 62 18.54 -5.82 -4.93
N GLN A 63 18.68 -5.77 -6.25
CA GLN A 63 19.97 -5.82 -6.94
C GLN A 63 20.80 -4.55 -6.72
N HIS A 64 20.14 -3.41 -6.46
CA HIS A 64 20.78 -2.09 -6.32
C HIS A 64 20.41 -1.35 -5.04
N PHE A 65 19.28 -1.69 -4.43
CA PHE A 65 18.71 -1.04 -3.26
C PHE A 65 18.63 -1.99 -2.07
N THR A 66 18.48 -1.43 -0.88
CA THR A 66 17.94 -2.16 0.28
C THR A 66 16.42 -1.96 0.28
N VAL A 67 15.65 -3.02 0.05
CA VAL A 67 14.18 -2.96 -0.02
C VAL A 67 13.60 -3.47 1.29
N VAL A 68 12.75 -2.65 1.92
CA VAL A 68 12.01 -2.96 3.14
C VAL A 68 10.52 -3.05 2.80
N SER A 69 9.94 -4.18 3.07
CA SER A 69 8.51 -4.40 3.02
C SER A 69 8.03 -5.00 4.33
N TYR A 70 6.80 -4.76 4.70
CA TYR A 70 6.25 -5.25 5.96
C TYR A 70 4.74 -5.43 5.86
N HIS A 71 4.20 -6.27 6.71
CA HIS A 71 2.77 -6.36 6.92
C HIS A 71 2.34 -5.41 8.03
N ARG A 72 1.38 -4.52 7.74
CA ARG A 72 0.78 -3.67 8.77
C ARG A 72 0.16 -4.51 9.90
N PRO A 73 0.01 -3.98 11.12
CA PRO A 73 -0.66 -4.69 12.22
C PRO A 73 -2.00 -5.31 11.79
N GLY A 74 -2.15 -6.61 12.03
CA GLY A 74 -3.29 -7.43 11.60
C GLY A 74 -3.14 -8.08 10.24
N TYR A 75 -2.13 -7.73 9.45
CA TYR A 75 -1.84 -8.31 8.14
C TYR A 75 -0.78 -9.40 8.26
N GLY A 76 -0.89 -10.44 7.44
CA GLY A 76 0.05 -11.55 7.45
C GLY A 76 0.25 -12.13 8.85
N LYS A 77 1.49 -12.15 9.30
CA LYS A 77 1.85 -12.63 10.65
C LYS A 77 2.09 -11.49 11.66
N SER A 78 1.78 -10.26 11.28
CA SER A 78 1.86 -9.11 12.18
C SER A 78 0.71 -9.14 13.20
N GLU A 79 1.04 -8.95 14.47
CA GLU A 79 0.05 -8.87 15.53
C GLU A 79 -0.83 -7.62 15.36
N LEU A 80 -2.12 -7.75 15.69
CA LEU A 80 -3.06 -6.63 15.70
C LEU A 80 -3.14 -6.01 17.09
N GLY A 81 -2.83 -4.73 17.19
CA GLY A 81 -3.02 -3.98 18.42
C GLY A 81 -4.48 -3.57 18.67
N ASN A 82 -4.70 -2.86 19.78
CA ASN A 82 -6.04 -2.41 20.19
C ASN A 82 -6.42 -1.03 19.63
N GLN A 83 -5.50 -0.37 18.90
CA GLN A 83 -5.76 0.96 18.35
C GLN A 83 -6.51 0.88 17.02
N PRO A 84 -7.42 1.83 16.72
CA PRO A 84 -8.03 1.96 15.41
C PRO A 84 -6.96 2.08 14.32
N ARG A 85 -7.23 1.50 13.15
CA ARG A 85 -6.30 1.49 12.01
C ARG A 85 -6.39 2.78 11.19
N THR A 86 -6.17 3.93 11.84
CA THR A 86 -6.10 5.24 11.17
C THR A 86 -4.76 5.43 10.47
N ILE A 87 -4.72 6.30 9.44
CA ILE A 87 -3.44 6.64 8.78
C ILE A 87 -2.43 7.26 9.76
N ARG A 88 -2.90 8.01 10.76
CA ARG A 88 -2.05 8.56 11.84
C ARG A 88 -1.37 7.42 12.61
N GLN A 89 -2.12 6.36 12.93
CA GLN A 89 -1.57 5.20 13.62
C GLN A 89 -0.58 4.45 12.71
N VAL A 90 -0.93 4.23 11.44
CA VAL A 90 -0.05 3.58 10.44
C VAL A 90 1.25 4.38 10.25
N THR A 91 1.17 5.71 10.14
CA THR A 91 2.36 6.58 10.04
C THR A 91 3.26 6.48 11.26
N LYS A 92 2.67 6.50 12.47
CA LYS A 92 3.43 6.34 13.72
C LYS A 92 4.13 4.97 13.79
N GLU A 93 3.44 3.92 13.40
CA GLU A 93 3.99 2.56 13.37
C GLU A 93 5.14 2.46 12.36
N LEU A 94 4.99 2.99 11.15
CA LEU A 94 6.05 3.03 10.16
C LEU A 94 7.27 3.80 10.69
N HIS A 95 7.07 4.99 11.25
CA HIS A 95 8.16 5.77 11.82
C HIS A 95 8.93 5.00 12.92
N MET A 96 8.20 4.35 13.82
CA MET A 96 8.81 3.52 14.88
C MET A 96 9.53 2.29 14.32
N LEU A 97 8.95 1.65 13.31
CA LEU A 97 9.55 0.50 12.63
C LEU A 97 10.88 0.88 11.99
N LEU A 98 10.93 1.99 11.24
CA LEU A 98 12.15 2.49 10.59
C LEU A 98 13.23 2.83 11.62
N ASN A 99 12.87 3.45 12.74
CA ASN A 99 13.81 3.71 13.84
C ASN A 99 14.36 2.41 14.45
N LYS A 100 13.52 1.39 14.66
CA LYS A 100 13.95 0.06 15.16
C LYS A 100 14.84 -0.68 14.17
N LEU A 101 14.63 -0.44 12.88
CA LEU A 101 15.49 -0.97 11.81
C LEU A 101 16.76 -0.14 11.59
N ALA A 102 16.97 0.93 12.35
CA ALA A 102 18.08 1.86 12.22
C ALA A 102 18.22 2.49 10.82
N ILE A 103 17.09 2.69 10.14
CA ILE A 103 17.02 3.41 8.86
C ILE A 103 16.93 4.91 9.19
N GLN A 104 18.07 5.58 9.11
CA GLN A 104 18.23 7.00 9.47
C GLN A 104 18.42 7.90 8.24
N GLU A 105 19.02 7.37 7.19
CA GLU A 105 19.21 8.07 5.92
C GLU A 105 17.89 8.25 5.19
N PRO A 106 17.71 9.33 4.44
CA PRO A 106 16.51 9.51 3.63
C PRO A 106 16.27 8.33 2.68
N PHE A 107 15.02 7.91 2.55
CA PHE A 107 14.63 6.73 1.78
C PHE A 107 13.55 7.07 0.74
N ILE A 108 13.40 6.20 -0.26
CA ILE A 108 12.29 6.26 -1.23
C ILE A 108 11.09 5.54 -0.59
N LEU A 109 9.96 6.24 -0.49
CA LEU A 109 8.70 5.65 -0.02
C LEU A 109 7.77 5.39 -1.19
N ILE A 110 7.37 4.13 -1.36
CA ILE A 110 6.36 3.71 -2.34
C ILE A 110 5.06 3.46 -1.59
N GLY A 111 3.96 4.05 -2.07
CA GLY A 111 2.62 3.79 -1.54
C GLY A 111 1.63 3.42 -2.64
N HIS A 112 0.98 2.24 -2.53
CA HIS A 112 -0.05 1.78 -3.44
C HIS A 112 -1.43 1.92 -2.82
N SER A 113 -2.42 2.44 -3.57
CA SER A 113 -3.81 2.51 -3.12
C SER A 113 -3.95 3.18 -1.74
N TYR A 114 -4.58 2.55 -0.76
CA TYR A 114 -4.63 3.03 0.64
C TYR A 114 -3.23 3.22 1.25
N GLY A 115 -2.26 2.38 0.90
CA GLY A 115 -0.86 2.60 1.28
C GLY A 115 -0.29 3.91 0.75
N GLY A 116 -0.78 4.37 -0.40
CA GLY A 116 -0.46 5.69 -0.94
C GLY A 116 -1.03 6.83 -0.11
N LEU A 117 -2.25 6.68 0.41
CA LEU A 117 -2.84 7.64 1.36
C LEU A 117 -2.00 7.72 2.65
N CYS A 118 -1.56 6.56 3.17
CA CYS A 118 -0.64 6.50 4.32
C CYS A 118 0.71 7.15 4.02
N ALA A 119 1.25 6.96 2.81
CA ALA A 119 2.50 7.54 2.37
C ALA A 119 2.42 9.07 2.22
N GLN A 120 1.29 9.59 1.71
CA GLN A 120 1.01 11.04 1.68
C GLN A 120 1.03 11.62 3.10
N HIS A 121 0.34 10.99 4.04
CA HIS A 121 0.33 11.45 5.43
C HIS A 121 1.72 11.39 6.08
N PHE A 122 2.49 10.33 5.79
CA PHE A 122 3.87 10.23 6.25
C PHE A 122 4.74 11.36 5.70
N ALA A 123 4.62 11.66 4.41
CA ALA A 123 5.37 12.73 3.76
C ALA A 123 5.06 14.12 4.34
N MET A 124 3.80 14.40 4.67
CA MET A 124 3.41 15.68 5.31
C MET A 124 4.08 15.87 6.67
N LEU A 125 4.29 14.79 7.43
CA LEU A 125 4.87 14.84 8.78
C LEU A 125 6.40 14.67 8.82
N HIS A 126 6.98 13.93 7.87
CA HIS A 126 8.35 13.45 7.91
C HIS A 126 9.05 13.59 6.57
N GLU A 127 8.85 14.72 5.89
CA GLU A 127 9.46 14.99 4.59
C GLU A 127 11.00 14.88 4.64
N ASP A 128 11.60 15.33 5.74
CA ASP A 128 13.04 15.24 6.01
C ASP A 128 13.60 13.82 6.00
N LYS A 129 12.74 12.81 6.12
CA LYS A 129 13.10 11.40 6.04
C LYS A 129 12.99 10.81 4.64
N LEU A 130 12.44 11.57 3.70
CA LEU A 130 12.19 11.08 2.36
C LEU A 130 13.20 11.64 1.37
N GLN A 131 13.78 10.76 0.57
CA GLN A 131 14.51 11.13 -0.63
C GLN A 131 13.55 11.38 -1.80
N ALA A 132 12.49 10.58 -1.90
CA ALA A 132 11.44 10.71 -2.89
C ALA A 132 10.16 9.97 -2.43
N LEU A 133 9.03 10.35 -3.01
CA LEU A 133 7.74 9.70 -2.85
C LEU A 133 7.27 9.14 -4.19
N ILE A 134 6.83 7.86 -4.21
CA ILE A 134 6.20 7.24 -5.38
C ILE A 134 4.79 6.81 -4.99
N LEU A 135 3.78 7.34 -5.65
CA LEU A 135 2.37 7.02 -5.46
C LEU A 135 1.90 6.15 -6.62
N VAL A 136 1.53 4.90 -6.33
CA VAL A 136 1.11 3.90 -7.32
C VAL A 136 -0.39 3.73 -7.24
N ASP A 137 -1.12 4.22 -8.22
CA ASP A 137 -2.59 4.27 -8.28
C ASP A 137 -3.23 4.59 -6.92
N SER A 138 -2.67 5.61 -6.28
CA SER A 138 -2.87 5.94 -4.88
C SER A 138 -4.23 6.54 -4.61
N THR A 139 -4.83 6.16 -3.49
CA THR A 139 -6.00 6.88 -2.95
C THR A 139 -5.64 8.34 -2.67
N SER A 140 -6.49 9.26 -3.10
CA SER A 140 -6.32 10.70 -2.91
C SER A 140 -6.83 11.18 -1.55
N MET A 141 -6.23 12.25 -1.01
CA MET A 141 -6.82 12.98 0.13
C MET A 141 -8.19 13.61 -0.20
N ASN A 142 -8.54 13.71 -1.49
CA ASN A 142 -9.84 14.17 -1.98
C ASN A 142 -10.82 13.01 -2.26
N LEU A 143 -10.60 11.84 -1.67
CA LEU A 143 -11.39 10.63 -1.82
C LEU A 143 -12.91 10.86 -1.71
N HIS A 144 -13.36 11.81 -0.88
CA HIS A 144 -14.77 12.14 -0.70
C HIS A 144 -15.49 12.55 -1.99
N ARG A 145 -14.75 12.98 -3.04
CA ARG A 145 -15.34 13.30 -4.35
C ARG A 145 -15.94 12.08 -5.05
N LEU A 146 -15.50 10.87 -4.71
CA LEU A 146 -16.14 9.65 -5.21
C LEU A 146 -17.58 9.51 -4.68
N ASP A 147 -17.90 10.05 -3.51
CA ASP A 147 -19.26 10.04 -2.95
C ASP A 147 -20.22 11.01 -3.67
N GLU A 148 -19.69 11.91 -4.51
CA GLU A 148 -20.48 12.85 -5.32
C GLU A 148 -20.98 12.21 -6.63
N LEU A 149 -20.43 11.04 -7.00
CA LEU A 149 -20.86 10.31 -8.18
C LEU A 149 -22.24 9.69 -7.96
N HIS A 150 -23.03 9.67 -9.02
CA HIS A 150 -24.32 8.97 -9.03
C HIS A 150 -24.15 7.64 -9.78
N LEU A 151 -23.98 6.56 -9.04
CA LEU A 151 -23.72 5.20 -9.54
C LEU A 151 -24.82 4.23 -9.06
N PRO A 152 -26.08 4.40 -9.49
CA PRO A 152 -27.24 3.76 -8.86
C PRO A 152 -27.22 2.22 -8.92
N ILE A 153 -26.50 1.61 -9.84
CA ILE A 153 -26.38 0.16 -9.94
C ILE A 153 -25.19 -0.32 -9.10
N SER A 154 -24.04 0.33 -9.25
CA SER A 154 -22.84 -0.04 -8.50
C SER A 154 -22.99 0.20 -7.01
N ASP A 155 -23.66 1.27 -6.58
CA ASP A 155 -23.92 1.57 -5.17
C ASP A 155 -24.73 0.46 -4.46
N GLN A 156 -25.51 -0.32 -5.19
CA GLN A 156 -26.28 -1.44 -4.66
C GLN A 156 -25.43 -2.72 -4.49
N THR A 157 -24.30 -2.82 -5.16
CA THR A 157 -23.50 -4.05 -5.24
C THR A 157 -22.07 -3.88 -4.74
N ASP A 158 -21.55 -2.65 -4.65
CA ASP A 158 -20.15 -2.36 -4.36
C ASP A 158 -19.96 -1.10 -3.50
N SER A 159 -20.78 -0.91 -2.47
CA SER A 159 -20.64 0.23 -1.54
C SER A 159 -19.68 -0.06 -0.38
N ASP A 160 -19.09 1.01 0.20
CA ASP A 160 -18.26 0.91 1.41
C ASP A 160 -18.94 0.13 2.55
N ASN A 161 -20.26 0.33 2.73
CA ASN A 161 -21.02 -0.35 3.77
C ASN A 161 -21.09 -1.87 3.53
N MET A 162 -21.24 -2.30 2.30
CA MET A 162 -21.27 -3.73 1.94
C MET A 162 -19.89 -4.38 2.18
N TRP A 163 -18.83 -3.67 1.82
CA TRP A 163 -17.47 -4.14 2.10
C TRP A 163 -17.19 -4.19 3.58
N LEU A 164 -17.62 -3.19 4.34
CA LEU A 164 -17.47 -3.17 5.80
C LEU A 164 -18.23 -4.33 6.47
N GLU A 165 -19.46 -4.62 6.05
CA GLU A 165 -20.23 -5.78 6.52
C GLU A 165 -19.52 -7.09 6.18
N LYS A 166 -19.03 -7.22 4.95
CA LYS A 166 -18.28 -8.39 4.49
C LYS A 166 -17.04 -8.62 5.35
N TYR A 167 -16.21 -7.59 5.56
CA TYR A 167 -15.00 -7.70 6.38
C TYR A 167 -15.33 -7.98 7.84
N ASN A 168 -16.35 -7.35 8.41
CA ASN A 168 -16.81 -7.64 9.76
C ASN A 168 -17.33 -9.08 9.89
N THR A 169 -17.97 -9.63 8.87
CA THR A 169 -18.38 -11.02 8.83
C THR A 169 -17.19 -11.96 8.76
N TYR A 170 -16.23 -11.69 7.87
CA TYR A 170 -15.03 -12.52 7.71
C TYR A 170 -14.12 -12.47 8.94
N SER A 171 -14.05 -11.34 9.64
CA SER A 171 -13.27 -11.21 10.87
C SER A 171 -13.77 -12.08 12.03
N LYS A 172 -14.99 -12.61 11.95
CA LYS A 172 -15.61 -13.51 12.94
C LYS A 172 -15.54 -14.98 12.55
N MET A 173 -15.08 -15.29 11.33
CA MET A 173 -14.88 -16.66 10.86
C MET A 173 -13.54 -17.19 11.34
N ASP A 174 -13.43 -18.49 11.51
CA ASP A 174 -12.14 -19.16 11.69
C ASP A 174 -11.45 -19.39 10.34
N VAL A 175 -10.21 -19.91 10.38
CA VAL A 175 -9.39 -20.16 9.18
C VAL A 175 -10.04 -21.18 8.25
N ASP A 176 -10.69 -22.22 8.77
CA ASP A 176 -11.31 -23.27 7.97
C ASP A 176 -12.56 -22.73 7.25
N MET A 177 -13.38 -21.96 7.94
CA MET A 177 -14.54 -21.27 7.35
C MET A 177 -14.11 -20.32 6.22
N LEU A 178 -13.04 -19.51 6.45
CA LEU A 178 -12.50 -18.60 5.43
C LEU A 178 -11.91 -19.37 4.24
N SER A 179 -11.16 -20.46 4.50
CA SER A 179 -10.61 -21.32 3.45
C SER A 179 -11.69 -21.91 2.56
N ASN A 180 -12.78 -22.38 3.14
CA ASN A 180 -13.94 -22.88 2.40
C ASN A 180 -14.64 -21.78 1.61
N LYS A 181 -14.83 -20.61 2.23
CA LYS A 181 -15.50 -19.44 1.61
C LYS A 181 -14.72 -18.90 0.41
N LEU A 182 -13.39 -18.88 0.51
CA LEU A 182 -12.48 -18.32 -0.50
C LEU A 182 -11.90 -19.37 -1.45
N LYS A 183 -12.32 -20.63 -1.35
CA LYS A 183 -11.75 -21.77 -2.07
C LYS A 183 -11.55 -21.54 -3.56
N SER A 184 -12.55 -20.97 -4.24
CA SER A 184 -12.48 -20.71 -5.68
C SER A 184 -11.45 -19.64 -6.04
N ILE A 185 -11.31 -18.60 -5.19
CA ILE A 185 -10.38 -17.50 -5.39
C ILE A 185 -8.94 -17.95 -5.09
N LEU A 186 -8.78 -18.86 -4.13
CA LEU A 186 -7.48 -19.31 -3.64
C LEU A 186 -6.93 -20.56 -4.33
N ALA A 187 -7.69 -21.15 -5.27
CA ALA A 187 -7.38 -22.49 -5.85
C ALA A 187 -5.98 -22.62 -6.45
N ASN A 188 -5.42 -21.54 -7.00
CA ASN A 188 -4.10 -21.52 -7.66
C ASN A 188 -3.10 -20.61 -6.96
N GLN A 189 -3.37 -20.20 -5.74
CA GLN A 189 -2.53 -19.26 -5.00
C GLN A 189 -1.42 -19.99 -4.23
N SER A 190 -0.32 -19.27 -3.95
CA SER A 190 0.74 -19.80 -3.11
C SER A 190 0.24 -20.06 -1.68
N ARG A 191 0.91 -20.99 -0.97
CA ARG A 191 0.58 -21.26 0.43
C ARG A 191 0.62 -20.01 1.30
N GLN A 192 1.60 -19.14 1.11
CA GLN A 192 1.74 -17.89 1.86
C GLN A 192 0.58 -16.93 1.62
N TYR A 193 0.10 -16.84 0.36
CA TYR A 193 -1.05 -16.04 0.00
C TYR A 193 -2.35 -16.60 0.58
N ILE A 194 -2.50 -17.94 0.60
CA ILE A 194 -3.62 -18.61 1.24
C ILE A 194 -3.63 -18.31 2.75
N GLU A 195 -2.50 -18.51 3.44
CA GLU A 195 -2.37 -18.19 4.87
C GLU A 195 -2.67 -16.72 5.16
N PHE A 196 -2.23 -15.80 4.31
CA PHE A 196 -2.54 -14.38 4.40
C PHE A 196 -4.04 -14.12 4.28
N SER A 197 -4.66 -14.63 3.22
CA SER A 197 -6.07 -14.33 2.87
C SER A 197 -7.08 -15.04 3.79
N THR A 198 -6.69 -16.11 4.48
CA THR A 198 -7.56 -16.83 5.43
C THR A 198 -7.40 -16.41 6.88
N SER A 199 -6.65 -15.32 7.13
CA SER A 199 -6.49 -14.77 8.49
C SER A 199 -7.68 -13.90 8.88
N PRO A 200 -8.43 -14.22 9.96
CA PRO A 200 -9.48 -13.34 10.48
C PRO A 200 -8.98 -11.95 10.88
N LEU A 201 -7.72 -11.85 11.32
CA LEU A 201 -7.10 -10.58 11.72
C LEU A 201 -6.94 -9.63 10.55
N LEU A 202 -6.67 -10.15 9.33
CA LEU A 202 -6.65 -9.36 8.12
C LEU A 202 -7.96 -8.59 7.95
N TYR A 203 -9.09 -9.28 8.03
CA TYR A 203 -10.41 -8.67 7.84
C TYR A 203 -10.79 -7.71 8.96
N LYS A 204 -10.36 -8.00 10.20
CA LYS A 204 -10.55 -7.08 11.32
C LYS A 204 -9.76 -5.78 11.13
N ALA A 205 -8.52 -5.87 10.70
CA ALA A 205 -7.69 -4.70 10.41
C ALA A 205 -8.24 -3.91 9.21
N THR A 206 -8.58 -4.61 8.12
CA THR A 206 -9.15 -4.01 6.91
C THR A 206 -10.49 -3.30 7.18
N ALA A 207 -11.38 -3.91 7.98
CA ALA A 207 -12.64 -3.26 8.37
C ALA A 207 -12.37 -1.94 9.11
N SER A 208 -11.37 -1.91 10.00
CA SER A 208 -10.99 -0.69 10.71
C SER A 208 -10.36 0.35 9.78
N GLU A 209 -9.51 -0.04 8.84
CA GLU A 209 -8.94 0.86 7.82
C GLU A 209 -10.04 1.46 6.94
N LEU A 210 -10.98 0.63 6.45
CA LEU A 210 -12.09 1.07 5.61
C LEU A 210 -13.05 1.99 6.36
N TYR A 211 -13.34 1.72 7.63
CA TYR A 211 -14.19 2.58 8.44
C TYR A 211 -13.60 3.99 8.61
N GLU A 212 -12.27 4.08 8.72
CA GLU A 212 -11.57 5.33 9.00
C GLU A 212 -11.09 6.07 7.75
N TRP A 213 -11.02 5.44 6.57
CA TRP A 213 -10.26 5.95 5.42
C TRP A 213 -10.70 7.33 4.93
N LYS A 214 -12.00 7.64 4.92
CA LYS A 214 -12.50 8.96 4.51
C LYS A 214 -12.18 10.06 5.52
N ASN A 215 -12.25 9.74 6.81
CA ASN A 215 -11.82 10.65 7.88
C ASN A 215 -10.32 10.87 7.81
N CYS A 216 -9.58 9.79 7.55
CA CYS A 216 -8.14 9.81 7.36
C CYS A 216 -7.74 10.70 6.17
N ALA A 217 -8.39 10.56 5.02
CA ALA A 217 -8.13 11.39 3.84
C ALA A 217 -8.30 12.88 4.16
N ARG A 218 -9.36 13.23 4.87
CA ARG A 218 -9.59 14.63 5.32
C ARG A 218 -8.49 15.15 6.24
N SER A 219 -7.94 14.32 7.13
CA SER A 219 -6.89 14.74 8.06
C SER A 219 -5.57 15.11 7.37
N ILE A 220 -5.30 14.62 6.15
CA ILE A 220 -4.12 15.04 5.36
C ILE A 220 -4.27 16.51 4.93
N LYS A 221 -5.48 16.95 4.59
CA LYS A 221 -5.72 18.34 4.20
C LYS A 221 -5.35 19.34 5.30
N GLU A 222 -5.52 18.97 6.57
CA GLU A 222 -5.15 19.80 7.72
C GLU A 222 -3.62 19.95 7.87
N LEU A 223 -2.87 18.97 7.37
CA LEU A 223 -1.41 18.92 7.40
C LEU A 223 -0.78 19.39 6.08
N TYR A 224 -1.63 19.72 5.08
CA TYR A 224 -1.18 19.97 3.73
C TYR A 224 -0.13 21.08 3.67
N LYS A 225 0.98 20.75 3.06
CA LYS A 225 2.03 21.65 2.59
C LYS A 225 2.53 21.12 1.25
N THR A 226 3.05 21.99 0.42
CA THR A 226 3.72 21.56 -0.80
C THR A 226 5.09 20.98 -0.44
N LEU A 227 5.35 19.75 -0.89
CA LEU A 227 6.62 19.06 -0.66
C LEU A 227 7.70 19.59 -1.63
N GLU A 228 8.95 19.51 -1.20
CA GLU A 228 10.13 19.86 -2.00
C GLU A 228 10.87 18.63 -2.54
N ILE A 229 10.47 17.43 -2.12
CA ILE A 229 11.07 16.16 -2.57
C ILE A 229 10.51 15.73 -3.93
N PRO A 230 11.26 14.95 -4.73
CA PRO A 230 10.75 14.32 -5.94
C PRO A 230 9.51 13.49 -5.66
N LEU A 231 8.49 13.65 -6.51
CA LEU A 231 7.25 12.90 -6.47
C LEU A 231 6.98 12.26 -7.83
N ILE A 232 6.79 10.95 -7.87
CA ILE A 232 6.31 10.24 -9.04
C ILE A 232 4.91 9.70 -8.74
N VAL A 233 3.94 10.10 -9.57
CA VAL A 233 2.57 9.58 -9.53
C VAL A 233 2.40 8.63 -10.71
N ILE A 234 2.11 7.37 -10.44
CA ILE A 234 1.86 6.34 -11.44
C ILE A 234 0.36 6.05 -11.44
N GLY A 235 -0.32 6.33 -12.54
CA GLY A 235 -1.75 6.07 -12.70
C GLY A 235 -2.01 4.87 -13.60
N ARG A 236 -3.12 4.17 -13.37
CA ARG A 236 -3.59 3.04 -14.18
C ARG A 236 -4.09 3.51 -15.56
N ASP A 237 -4.21 2.56 -16.51
CA ASP A 237 -4.77 2.81 -17.84
C ASP A 237 -6.29 2.91 -17.76
N PRO A 238 -6.89 4.08 -18.09
CA PRO A 238 -8.34 4.28 -17.98
C PRO A 238 -9.13 3.32 -18.87
N HIS A 239 -8.67 3.05 -20.09
CA HIS A 239 -9.37 2.13 -21.00
C HIS A 239 -9.34 0.70 -20.49
N TYR A 240 -8.19 0.26 -19.99
CA TYR A 240 -8.05 -1.07 -19.41
C TYR A 240 -8.90 -1.21 -18.14
N SER A 241 -8.91 -0.20 -17.29
CA SER A 241 -9.71 -0.18 -16.05
C SER A 241 -11.21 -0.23 -16.34
N ILE A 242 -11.71 0.59 -17.28
CA ILE A 242 -13.12 0.56 -17.70
C ILE A 242 -13.50 -0.82 -18.22
N THR A 243 -12.62 -1.46 -19.01
CA THR A 243 -12.86 -2.82 -19.52
C THR A 243 -12.98 -3.82 -18.36
N GLN A 244 -12.06 -3.79 -17.40
CA GLN A 244 -12.11 -4.68 -16.22
C GLN A 244 -13.37 -4.46 -15.38
N LEU A 245 -13.78 -3.20 -15.16
CA LEU A 245 -14.98 -2.87 -14.39
C LEU A 245 -16.24 -3.38 -15.10
N THR A 246 -16.33 -3.24 -16.43
CA THR A 246 -17.47 -3.71 -17.21
C THR A 246 -17.52 -5.23 -17.30
N GLU A 247 -16.40 -5.91 -17.46
CA GLU A 247 -16.30 -7.37 -17.37
C GLU A 247 -16.66 -7.89 -15.98
N GLY A 248 -16.39 -7.10 -14.93
CA GLY A 248 -16.82 -7.34 -13.55
C GLY A 248 -18.32 -7.11 -13.29
N GLY A 249 -19.07 -6.61 -14.28
CA GLY A 249 -20.51 -6.41 -14.21
C GLY A 249 -20.96 -4.96 -13.94
N MET A 250 -20.05 -4.00 -13.85
CA MET A 250 -20.40 -2.58 -13.73
C MET A 250 -20.94 -2.06 -15.07
N PRO A 251 -22.04 -1.28 -15.09
CA PRO A 251 -22.50 -0.62 -16.30
C PRO A 251 -21.43 0.28 -16.91
N GLN A 252 -21.31 0.27 -18.24
CA GLN A 252 -20.30 1.03 -18.98
C GLN A 252 -20.29 2.52 -18.63
N GLU A 253 -21.47 3.12 -18.45
CA GLU A 253 -21.62 4.53 -18.11
C GLU A 253 -21.06 4.82 -16.69
N GLU A 254 -21.42 3.98 -15.70
CA GLU A 254 -20.94 4.09 -14.32
C GLU A 254 -19.42 3.84 -14.23
N ALA A 255 -18.93 2.84 -14.96
CA ALA A 255 -17.49 2.55 -15.05
C ALA A 255 -16.72 3.75 -15.62
N THR A 256 -17.28 4.41 -16.66
CA THR A 256 -16.67 5.60 -17.26
C THR A 256 -16.66 6.79 -16.31
N GLN A 257 -17.76 7.04 -15.59
CA GLN A 257 -17.84 8.12 -14.60
C GLN A 257 -16.87 7.91 -13.45
N LEU A 258 -16.85 6.70 -12.89
CA LEU A 258 -15.94 6.32 -11.80
C LEU A 258 -14.48 6.50 -12.23
N GLU A 259 -14.12 5.99 -13.40
CA GLU A 259 -12.75 6.07 -13.89
C GLU A 259 -12.33 7.51 -14.19
N SER A 260 -13.22 8.34 -14.76
CA SER A 260 -12.93 9.75 -15.02
C SER A 260 -12.61 10.49 -13.71
N MET A 261 -13.41 10.30 -12.67
CA MET A 261 -13.17 10.89 -11.35
C MET A 261 -11.86 10.36 -10.74
N TRP A 262 -11.61 9.05 -10.88
CA TRP A 262 -10.37 8.46 -10.37
C TRP A 262 -9.14 9.07 -11.03
N GLN A 263 -9.14 9.26 -12.36
CA GLN A 263 -8.04 9.91 -13.09
C GLN A 263 -7.84 11.36 -12.65
N GLU A 264 -8.90 12.12 -12.40
CA GLU A 264 -8.79 13.47 -11.85
C GLU A 264 -8.09 13.43 -10.48
N LEU A 265 -8.52 12.54 -9.59
CA LEU A 265 -7.94 12.38 -8.25
C LEU A 265 -6.47 11.94 -8.29
N ILE A 266 -6.08 11.13 -9.26
CA ILE A 266 -4.68 10.75 -9.49
C ILE A 266 -3.86 11.97 -9.93
N HIS A 267 -4.35 12.72 -10.91
CA HIS A 267 -3.63 13.90 -11.42
C HIS A 267 -3.52 15.03 -10.39
N GLU A 268 -4.51 15.22 -9.53
CA GLU A 268 -4.45 16.19 -8.43
C GLU A 268 -3.27 15.93 -7.48
N GLN A 269 -2.85 14.67 -7.33
CA GLN A 269 -1.72 14.32 -6.47
C GLN A 269 -0.38 14.90 -6.96
N LEU A 270 -0.28 15.31 -8.22
CA LEU A 270 0.90 16.03 -8.72
C LEU A 270 1.13 17.37 -8.01
N GLN A 271 0.08 17.95 -7.43
CA GLN A 271 0.17 19.21 -6.69
C GLN A 271 0.82 19.02 -5.30
N LEU A 272 1.04 17.78 -4.85
CA LEU A 272 1.67 17.51 -3.56
C LEU A 272 3.15 17.93 -3.52
N SER A 273 3.83 18.02 -4.66
CA SER A 273 5.24 18.44 -4.73
C SER A 273 5.48 19.40 -5.90
N ILE A 274 6.43 20.32 -5.69
CA ILE A 274 6.95 21.19 -6.77
C ILE A 274 7.78 20.41 -7.81
N HIS A 275 8.23 19.20 -7.47
CA HIS A 275 9.04 18.30 -8.30
C HIS A 275 8.27 17.03 -8.64
N SER A 276 7.10 17.17 -9.27
CA SER A 276 6.22 16.04 -9.57
C SER A 276 6.32 15.58 -11.02
N GLN A 277 6.17 14.27 -11.24
CA GLN A 277 6.10 13.63 -12.55
C GLN A 277 4.93 12.63 -12.57
N TYR A 278 4.22 12.57 -13.69
CA TYR A 278 3.19 11.55 -13.95
C TYR A 278 3.69 10.47 -14.91
N ILE A 279 3.34 9.23 -14.61
CA ILE A 279 3.59 8.06 -15.46
C ILE A 279 2.29 7.30 -15.65
N LEU A 280 1.87 7.09 -16.89
CA LEU A 280 0.75 6.23 -17.23
C LEU A 280 1.21 4.78 -17.33
N ALA A 281 0.65 3.90 -16.50
CA ALA A 281 0.85 2.46 -16.57
C ALA A 281 -0.09 1.84 -17.63
N LYS A 282 0.30 1.92 -18.91
CA LYS A 282 -0.49 1.34 -20.01
C LYS A 282 -0.73 -0.15 -19.79
N HIS A 283 -1.97 -0.58 -20.07
CA HIS A 283 -2.44 -1.96 -19.89
C HIS A 283 -2.39 -2.45 -18.44
N ALA A 284 -2.46 -1.54 -17.47
CA ALA A 284 -2.59 -1.88 -16.06
C ALA A 284 -3.91 -1.40 -15.50
N GLY A 285 -4.54 -2.22 -14.66
CA GLY A 285 -5.63 -1.84 -13.77
C GLY A 285 -5.09 -1.29 -12.45
N HIS A 286 -5.90 -1.39 -11.39
CA HIS A 286 -5.54 -0.91 -10.05
C HIS A 286 -4.29 -1.61 -9.46
N GLY A 287 -4.08 -2.89 -9.80
CA GLY A 287 -2.94 -3.69 -9.36
C GLY A 287 -1.71 -3.49 -10.26
N ILE A 288 -1.18 -2.27 -10.36
CA ILE A 288 -0.01 -1.97 -11.21
C ILE A 288 1.20 -2.81 -10.86
N GLU A 289 1.37 -3.16 -9.58
CA GLU A 289 2.44 -4.03 -9.08
C GLU A 289 2.40 -5.45 -9.67
N ILE A 290 1.23 -5.88 -10.14
CA ILE A 290 1.00 -7.17 -10.78
C ILE A 290 1.04 -7.03 -12.30
N ASP A 291 0.29 -6.06 -12.84
CA ASP A 291 0.10 -5.90 -14.28
C ASP A 291 1.35 -5.33 -14.97
N ARG A 292 1.99 -4.32 -14.35
CA ARG A 292 3.14 -3.59 -14.90
C ARG A 292 4.20 -3.28 -13.83
N PRO A 293 4.78 -4.32 -13.20
CA PRO A 293 5.86 -4.15 -12.20
C PRO A 293 7.09 -3.42 -12.77
N ASP A 294 7.34 -3.51 -14.07
CA ASP A 294 8.42 -2.83 -14.78
C ASP A 294 8.35 -1.32 -14.59
N ILE A 295 7.18 -0.71 -14.69
CA ILE A 295 6.99 0.75 -14.54
C ILE A 295 7.40 1.22 -13.14
N ILE A 296 7.02 0.48 -12.09
CA ILE A 296 7.40 0.81 -10.72
C ILE A 296 8.92 0.70 -10.54
N ILE A 297 9.52 -0.35 -11.11
CA ILE A 297 10.97 -0.58 -11.04
C ILE A 297 11.72 0.56 -11.74
N GLU A 298 11.31 0.94 -12.96
CA GLU A 298 11.90 2.04 -13.72
C GLU A 298 11.75 3.38 -13.00
N ALA A 299 10.58 3.65 -12.39
CA ALA A 299 10.35 4.84 -11.59
C ALA A 299 11.33 4.96 -10.41
N VAL A 300 11.56 3.86 -9.67
CA VAL A 300 12.56 3.84 -8.58
C VAL A 300 13.98 4.05 -9.12
N GLN A 301 14.33 3.43 -10.24
CA GLN A 301 15.68 3.52 -10.82
C GLN A 301 15.98 4.89 -11.46
N SER A 302 14.96 5.70 -11.73
CA SER A 302 15.12 7.05 -12.27
C SER A 302 15.43 8.12 -11.21
N LEU A 303 15.33 7.78 -9.93
CA LEU A 303 15.62 8.64 -8.77
C LEU A 303 17.07 8.49 -8.29
#